data_d63383e6a0a2deaa3527f8ee369049a6
#
_entry.id   d63383e6a0a2deaa3527f8ee369049a6
#
_cell.length_a   1.000
_cell.length_b   1.000
_cell.length_c   1.000
_cell.angle_alpha   90.00
_cell.angle_beta   90.00
_cell.angle_gamma   90.00
#
_symmetry.space_group_name_H-M   'P 1'
#
loop_
_entity.id
_entity.type
_entity.pdbx_description
1 polymer ?
#
loop_
_entity_poly.entity_id
_entity_poly.type
_entity_poly.pdbx_seq_one_letter_code
_entity_poly.pdbx_strand_id
1 'polypeptide(L)'
;SLPLSVADMSEVLTFIESNLDRFRAELYEFLRIPSISAKTEHVEDTRRSAQWLADRMQDAGLEVEIIETPGHPVVLGEWRGAGDAAPTVLVYGHYDVQPPEPLEEWVSPPFEPTERDGRIYARGSADDKGQLYMHIKALEALLTTHGSMPVNVVVLAEGEEETGSPNLVPFVEANLDKLACDVVLISDTSMFSEKLPSLGFSLRGLAYFEIHVSGARSDLHSGE
;
A
#
# COMPACT_ATOMS: atom_id res chain seq x y z
N SER A 1 16.86 -16.70 15.51
CA SER A 1 15.66 -16.59 16.38
C SER A 1 14.74 -17.78 16.15
N LEU A 2 14.08 -18.26 17.22
CA LEU A 2 13.05 -19.28 17.07
C LEU A 2 11.80 -18.64 16.43
N PRO A 3 11.04 -19.37 15.59
CA PRO A 3 9.77 -18.86 15.07
C PRO A 3 8.81 -18.57 16.24
N LEU A 4 7.95 -17.56 16.07
CA LEU A 4 6.91 -17.24 17.04
C LEU A 4 6.05 -18.47 17.32
N SER A 5 5.79 -18.76 18.60
CA SER A 5 4.94 -19.87 19.00
C SER A 5 3.46 -19.54 18.78
N VAL A 6 2.59 -20.53 18.83
CA VAL A 6 1.12 -20.31 18.79
C VAL A 6 0.64 -19.43 19.95
N ALA A 7 1.29 -19.53 21.13
CA ALA A 7 0.98 -18.69 22.28
C ALA A 7 1.34 -17.21 22.02
N ASP A 8 2.50 -16.95 21.43
CA ASP A 8 2.94 -15.61 21.06
C ASP A 8 1.96 -14.96 20.07
N MET A 9 1.50 -15.71 19.07
CA MET A 9 0.49 -15.23 18.12
C MET A 9 -0.85 -14.91 18.78
N SER A 10 -1.23 -15.60 19.85
CA SER A 10 -2.46 -15.31 20.61
C SER A 10 -2.41 -13.92 21.27
N GLU A 11 -1.26 -13.52 21.80
CA GLU A 11 -1.08 -12.18 22.40
C GLU A 11 -1.17 -11.08 21.33
N VAL A 12 -0.56 -11.29 20.15
CA VAL A 12 -0.65 -10.38 19.01
C VAL A 12 -2.11 -10.19 18.56
N LEU A 13 -2.85 -11.29 18.40
CA LEU A 13 -4.26 -11.24 18.01
C LEU A 13 -5.11 -10.52 19.06
N THR A 14 -4.88 -10.78 20.35
CA THR A 14 -5.58 -10.08 21.45
C THR A 14 -5.30 -8.58 21.43
N PHE A 15 -4.05 -8.18 21.15
CA PHE A 15 -3.71 -6.76 20.99
C PHE A 15 -4.46 -6.14 19.82
N ILE A 16 -4.49 -6.80 18.66
CA ILE A 16 -5.21 -6.33 17.48
C ILE A 16 -6.70 -6.17 17.80
N GLU A 17 -7.33 -7.20 18.36
CA GLU A 17 -8.76 -7.16 18.72
C GLU A 17 -9.09 -6.01 19.70
N SER A 18 -8.23 -5.78 20.68
CA SER A 18 -8.40 -4.71 21.65
C SER A 18 -8.21 -3.30 21.08
N ASN A 19 -7.60 -3.17 19.90
CA ASN A 19 -7.30 -1.90 19.23
C ASN A 19 -8.11 -1.69 17.94
N LEU A 20 -9.07 -2.54 17.61
CA LEU A 20 -9.81 -2.46 16.33
C LEU A 20 -10.46 -1.10 16.09
N ASP A 21 -11.06 -0.47 17.10
CA ASP A 21 -11.70 0.84 16.96
C ASP A 21 -10.69 1.93 16.65
N ARG A 22 -9.50 1.91 17.30
CA ARG A 22 -8.40 2.83 16.98
C ARG A 22 -7.88 2.58 15.57
N PHE A 23 -7.62 1.35 15.20
CA PHE A 23 -7.12 0.99 13.86
C PHE A 23 -8.11 1.40 12.77
N ARG A 24 -9.40 1.24 13.01
CA ARG A 24 -10.43 1.70 12.08
C ARG A 24 -10.45 3.22 11.97
N ALA A 25 -10.36 3.95 13.08
CA ALA A 25 -10.31 5.41 13.06
C ALA A 25 -9.10 5.94 12.30
N GLU A 26 -7.91 5.39 12.54
CA GLU A 26 -6.68 5.74 11.82
C GLU A 26 -6.79 5.42 10.32
N LEU A 27 -7.32 4.24 9.95
CA LEU A 27 -7.56 3.91 8.54
C LEU A 27 -8.50 4.93 7.87
N TYR A 28 -9.55 5.36 8.57
CA TYR A 28 -10.47 6.37 8.03
C TYR A 28 -9.80 7.72 7.83
N GLU A 29 -8.89 8.13 8.72
CA GLU A 29 -8.06 9.32 8.52
C GLU A 29 -7.22 9.19 7.25
N PHE A 30 -6.56 8.06 7.05
CA PHE A 30 -5.74 7.80 5.87
C PHE A 30 -6.54 7.82 4.57
N LEU A 31 -7.72 7.20 4.57
CA LEU A 31 -8.61 7.15 3.41
C LEU A 31 -9.23 8.50 3.05
N ARG A 32 -9.36 9.44 4.02
CA ARG A 32 -9.84 10.80 3.76
C ARG A 32 -8.85 11.69 3.04
N ILE A 33 -7.57 11.31 2.99
CA ILE A 33 -6.56 12.06 2.26
C ILE A 33 -6.66 11.71 0.77
N PRO A 34 -7.07 12.64 -0.12
CA PRO A 34 -7.22 12.37 -1.54
C PRO A 34 -5.87 12.44 -2.27
N SER A 35 -4.99 11.48 -2.00
CA SER A 35 -3.63 11.40 -2.57
C SER A 35 -3.64 10.93 -4.03
N ILE A 36 -4.29 11.71 -4.89
CA ILE A 36 -4.45 11.40 -6.32
C ILE A 36 -3.19 11.83 -7.05
N SER A 37 -2.26 10.90 -7.29
CA SER A 37 -0.94 11.17 -7.89
C SER A 37 -1.01 11.77 -9.31
N ALA A 38 -2.03 11.39 -10.07
CA ALA A 38 -2.22 11.84 -11.46
C ALA A 38 -2.69 13.31 -11.58
N LYS A 39 -3.04 14.00 -10.49
CA LYS A 39 -3.60 15.35 -10.51
C LYS A 39 -2.72 16.34 -9.74
N THR A 40 -2.29 17.40 -10.43
CA THR A 40 -1.40 18.43 -9.86
C THR A 40 -2.00 19.17 -8.68
N GLU A 41 -3.32 19.33 -8.63
CA GLU A 41 -4.05 19.94 -7.52
C GLU A 41 -3.99 19.11 -6.23
N HIS A 42 -3.60 17.83 -6.31
CA HIS A 42 -3.49 16.91 -5.19
C HIS A 42 -2.03 16.61 -4.75
N VAL A 43 -1.04 17.35 -5.26
CA VAL A 43 0.38 17.19 -4.87
C VAL A 43 0.56 17.32 -3.35
N GLU A 44 -0.06 18.33 -2.73
CA GLU A 44 0.02 18.54 -1.28
C GLU A 44 -0.75 17.45 -0.49
N ASP A 45 -1.83 16.93 -1.05
CA ASP A 45 -2.55 15.81 -0.46
C ASP A 45 -1.71 14.53 -0.49
N THR A 46 -0.99 14.28 -1.58
CA THR A 46 -0.08 13.15 -1.70
C THR A 46 1.09 13.28 -0.72
N ARG A 47 1.66 14.48 -0.54
CA ARG A 47 2.66 14.75 0.51
C ARG A 47 2.11 14.57 1.92
N ARG A 48 0.88 15.01 2.18
CA ARG A 48 0.22 14.80 3.46
C ARG A 48 -0.02 13.32 3.75
N SER A 49 -0.33 12.54 2.70
CA SER A 49 -0.47 11.07 2.77
C SER A 49 0.86 10.40 3.15
N ALA A 50 1.97 10.82 2.52
CA ALA A 50 3.31 10.34 2.86
C ALA A 50 3.69 10.65 4.32
N GLN A 51 3.43 11.88 4.80
CA GLN A 51 3.71 12.27 6.17
C GLN A 51 2.87 11.48 7.17
N TRP A 52 1.56 11.33 6.90
CA TRP A 52 0.67 10.54 7.75
C TRP A 52 1.16 9.10 7.89
N LEU A 53 1.58 8.51 6.77
CA LEU A 53 2.11 7.14 6.73
C LEU A 53 3.42 7.03 7.52
N ALA A 54 4.33 7.99 7.35
CA ALA A 54 5.59 8.05 8.09
C ALA A 54 5.34 8.13 9.60
N ASP A 55 4.41 8.97 10.04
CA ASP A 55 4.04 9.09 11.46
C ASP A 55 3.51 7.75 12.01
N ARG A 56 2.66 7.04 11.26
CA ARG A 56 2.14 5.72 11.67
C ARG A 56 3.22 4.64 11.71
N MET A 57 4.18 4.65 10.80
CA MET A 57 5.33 3.76 10.84
C MET A 57 6.23 4.05 12.05
N GLN A 58 6.45 5.33 12.39
CA GLN A 58 7.21 5.71 13.59
C GLN A 58 6.51 5.27 14.87
N ASP A 59 5.19 5.49 14.97
CA ASP A 59 4.39 5.03 16.10
C ASP A 59 4.42 3.50 16.26
N ALA A 60 4.54 2.78 15.15
CA ALA A 60 4.71 1.33 15.15
C ALA A 60 6.12 0.87 15.57
N GLY A 61 7.07 1.79 15.72
CA GLY A 61 8.43 1.50 16.20
C GLY A 61 9.47 1.33 15.09
N LEU A 62 9.20 1.78 13.87
CA LEU A 62 10.17 1.79 12.78
C LEU A 62 10.99 3.08 12.77
N GLU A 63 12.23 3.01 12.28
CA GLU A 63 13.00 4.17 11.85
C GLU A 63 12.52 4.59 10.46
N VAL A 64 12.14 5.86 10.27
CA VAL A 64 11.44 6.29 9.05
C VAL A 64 12.12 7.48 8.40
N GLU A 65 12.25 7.42 7.08
CA GLU A 65 12.75 8.49 6.23
C GLU A 65 11.74 8.77 5.10
N ILE A 66 11.41 10.05 4.86
CA ILE A 66 10.71 10.49 3.66
C ILE A 66 11.75 10.97 2.67
N ILE A 67 11.88 10.30 1.55
CA ILE A 67 12.92 10.54 0.55
C ILE A 67 12.28 11.19 -0.68
N GLU A 68 12.74 12.40 -0.99
CA GLU A 68 12.24 13.12 -2.17
C GLU A 68 12.67 12.44 -3.47
N THR A 69 11.76 12.42 -4.42
CA THR A 69 11.98 12.00 -5.81
C THR A 69 11.65 13.17 -6.74
N PRO A 70 11.96 13.07 -8.05
CA PRO A 70 11.47 14.07 -9.01
C PRO A 70 9.94 14.22 -9.07
N GLY A 71 9.20 13.22 -8.59
CA GLY A 71 7.74 13.22 -8.47
C GLY A 71 7.26 13.24 -7.03
N HIS A 72 6.51 12.23 -6.61
CA HIS A 72 6.05 12.09 -5.23
C HIS A 72 7.10 11.36 -4.38
N PRO A 73 7.22 11.71 -3.08
CA PRO A 73 8.26 11.12 -2.22
C PRO A 73 8.05 9.62 -1.98
N VAL A 74 9.12 8.93 -1.65
CA VAL A 74 9.09 7.57 -1.11
C VAL A 74 9.15 7.63 0.41
N VAL A 75 8.33 6.85 1.08
CA VAL A 75 8.40 6.63 2.54
C VAL A 75 9.10 5.30 2.78
N LEU A 76 10.25 5.35 3.44
CA LEU A 76 11.03 4.18 3.79
C LEU A 76 11.02 4.01 5.30
N GLY A 77 10.51 2.86 5.79
CA GLY A 77 10.51 2.50 7.19
C GLY A 77 11.37 1.26 7.42
N GLU A 78 12.18 1.23 8.48
CA GLU A 78 13.06 0.10 8.77
C GLU A 78 12.96 -0.33 10.23
N TRP A 79 13.04 -1.64 10.45
CA TRP A 79 13.33 -2.23 11.74
C TRP A 79 14.36 -3.34 11.55
N ARG A 80 15.56 -3.16 12.14
CA ARG A 80 16.70 -4.06 12.00
C ARG A 80 17.07 -4.77 13.31
N GLY A 81 16.17 -4.81 14.27
CA GLY A 81 16.41 -5.35 15.61
C GLY A 81 16.57 -6.87 15.69
N ALA A 82 16.34 -7.63 14.62
CA ALA A 82 16.61 -9.06 14.59
C ALA A 82 18.11 -9.40 14.45
N GLY A 83 18.92 -8.41 14.07
CA GLY A 83 20.37 -8.55 13.87
C GLY A 83 20.76 -8.98 12.45
N ASP A 84 22.03 -8.81 12.12
CA ASP A 84 22.57 -8.96 10.75
C ASP A 84 22.42 -10.36 10.14
N ALA A 85 22.33 -11.39 10.98
CA ALA A 85 22.18 -12.77 10.53
C ALA A 85 20.72 -13.18 10.29
N ALA A 86 19.75 -12.33 10.66
CA ALA A 86 18.34 -12.61 10.43
C ALA A 86 17.94 -12.23 9.01
N PRO A 87 17.00 -12.97 8.39
CA PRO A 87 16.48 -12.61 7.08
C PRO A 87 15.75 -11.27 7.13
N THR A 88 15.73 -10.58 5.99
CA THR A 88 15.04 -9.32 5.79
C THR A 88 13.84 -9.50 4.89
N VAL A 89 12.67 -9.03 5.34
CA VAL A 89 11.45 -8.92 4.54
C VAL A 89 11.26 -7.48 4.11
N LEU A 90 11.13 -7.23 2.82
CA LEU A 90 10.73 -5.95 2.28
C LEU A 90 9.23 -5.98 1.99
N VAL A 91 8.47 -5.13 2.64
CA VAL A 91 7.06 -4.89 2.36
C VAL A 91 6.97 -3.73 1.37
N TYR A 92 6.38 -3.97 0.21
CA TYR A 92 6.11 -2.93 -0.78
C TYR A 92 4.61 -2.61 -0.80
N GLY A 93 4.29 -1.33 -0.95
CA GLY A 93 2.94 -0.85 -1.20
C GLY A 93 2.97 0.59 -1.68
N HIS A 94 1.79 1.14 -2.00
CA HIS A 94 1.67 2.52 -2.43
C HIS A 94 0.60 3.28 -1.63
N TYR A 95 0.78 4.60 -1.51
CA TYR A 95 -0.10 5.46 -0.74
C TYR A 95 -0.87 6.48 -1.61
N ASP A 96 -0.60 6.48 -2.91
CA ASP A 96 -1.42 7.22 -3.87
C ASP A 96 -2.65 6.42 -4.31
N VAL A 97 -3.54 7.08 -5.01
CA VAL A 97 -4.81 6.49 -5.45
C VAL A 97 -5.23 7.03 -6.81
N GLN A 98 -6.00 6.23 -7.55
CA GLN A 98 -6.64 6.65 -8.80
C GLN A 98 -7.64 7.78 -8.59
N PRO A 99 -7.85 8.64 -9.60
CA PRO A 99 -8.97 9.56 -9.64
C PRO A 99 -10.31 8.84 -9.42
N PRO A 100 -11.25 9.43 -8.66
CA PRO A 100 -12.51 8.77 -8.32
C PRO A 100 -13.60 8.89 -9.40
N GLU A 101 -13.37 9.59 -10.49
CA GLU A 101 -14.36 9.80 -11.54
C GLU A 101 -14.76 8.46 -12.21
N PRO A 102 -16.04 8.28 -12.62
CA PRO A 102 -17.15 9.26 -12.50
C PRO A 102 -17.77 9.28 -11.10
N LEU A 103 -17.93 10.48 -10.51
CA LEU A 103 -18.40 10.64 -9.13
C LEU A 103 -19.85 10.19 -8.91
N GLU A 104 -20.67 10.24 -9.94
CA GLU A 104 -22.08 9.84 -9.92
C GLU A 104 -22.31 8.34 -9.72
N GLU A 105 -21.30 7.51 -9.94
CA GLU A 105 -21.38 6.06 -9.72
C GLU A 105 -21.10 5.68 -8.26
N TRP A 106 -20.60 6.60 -7.45
CA TRP A 106 -20.32 6.33 -6.04
C TRP A 106 -21.60 6.42 -5.20
N VAL A 107 -21.88 5.36 -4.43
CA VAL A 107 -23.01 5.31 -3.47
C VAL A 107 -22.75 6.22 -2.26
N SER A 108 -21.50 6.40 -1.88
CA SER A 108 -21.03 7.32 -0.85
C SER A 108 -19.81 8.10 -1.38
N PRO A 109 -19.53 9.32 -0.88
CA PRO A 109 -18.37 10.08 -1.36
C PRO A 109 -17.06 9.28 -1.28
N PRO A 110 -16.21 9.28 -2.32
CA PRO A 110 -15.05 8.39 -2.43
C PRO A 110 -14.00 8.59 -1.31
N PHE A 111 -13.89 9.78 -0.73
CA PHE A 111 -12.97 10.10 0.36
C PHE A 111 -13.66 10.28 1.72
N GLU A 112 -14.89 9.77 1.86
CA GLU A 112 -15.60 9.62 3.12
C GLU A 112 -15.84 8.14 3.41
N PRO A 113 -14.92 7.47 4.13
CA PRO A 113 -15.01 6.05 4.42
C PRO A 113 -16.35 5.70 5.05
N THR A 114 -17.07 4.80 4.42
CA THR A 114 -18.42 4.41 4.83
C THR A 114 -18.49 2.91 5.02
N GLU A 115 -18.95 2.47 6.18
CA GLU A 115 -19.15 1.06 6.48
C GLU A 115 -20.57 0.63 6.04
N ARG A 116 -20.64 -0.43 5.24
CA ARG A 116 -21.88 -1.08 4.81
C ARG A 116 -21.67 -2.59 4.78
N ASP A 117 -22.55 -3.33 5.38
CA ASP A 117 -22.54 -4.81 5.39
C ASP A 117 -21.19 -5.40 5.84
N GLY A 118 -20.55 -4.77 6.84
CA GLY A 118 -19.27 -5.19 7.39
C GLY A 118 -18.07 -4.94 6.49
N ARG A 119 -18.20 -4.05 5.48
CA ARG A 119 -17.14 -3.63 4.55
C ARG A 119 -16.96 -2.12 4.57
N ILE A 120 -15.72 -1.68 4.41
CA ILE A 120 -15.37 -0.26 4.30
C ILE A 120 -15.28 0.11 2.81
N TYR A 121 -16.04 1.13 2.43
CA TYR A 121 -16.09 1.66 1.07
C TYR A 121 -15.46 3.05 1.05
N ALA A 122 -14.34 3.18 0.34
CA ALA A 122 -13.66 4.43 0.01
C ALA A 122 -12.66 4.19 -1.12
N ARG A 123 -12.22 5.25 -1.81
CA ARG A 123 -11.08 5.19 -2.71
C ARG A 123 -9.81 4.86 -1.90
N GLY A 124 -9.02 3.86 -2.33
CA GLY A 124 -7.83 3.40 -1.63
C GLY A 124 -8.07 2.36 -0.54
N SER A 125 -9.33 1.99 -0.21
CA SER A 125 -9.60 1.01 0.85
C SER A 125 -9.15 -0.41 0.51
N ALA A 126 -9.04 -0.75 -0.77
CA ALA A 126 -8.60 -2.06 -1.27
C ALA A 126 -7.49 -1.97 -2.33
N ASP A 127 -6.94 -0.76 -2.55
CA ASP A 127 -5.91 -0.45 -3.53
C ASP A 127 -5.28 0.91 -3.18
N ASP A 128 -4.15 0.97 -2.50
CA ASP A 128 -3.46 -0.06 -1.68
C ASP A 128 -3.35 0.38 -0.21
N LYS A 129 -3.94 1.57 0.14
CA LYS A 129 -3.86 2.13 1.51
C LYS A 129 -4.32 1.14 2.59
N GLY A 130 -5.38 0.36 2.30
CA GLY A 130 -5.89 -0.63 3.26
C GLY A 130 -4.88 -1.73 3.54
N GLN A 131 -4.28 -2.32 2.51
CA GLN A 131 -3.30 -3.39 2.63
C GLN A 131 -2.00 -2.88 3.24
N LEU A 132 -1.49 -1.73 2.78
CA LEU A 132 -0.29 -1.12 3.33
C LEU A 132 -0.47 -0.81 4.83
N TYR A 133 -1.60 -0.23 5.21
CA TYR A 133 -1.92 0.04 6.62
C TYR A 133 -2.02 -1.22 7.46
N MET A 134 -2.60 -2.29 6.93
CA MET A 134 -2.66 -3.61 7.60
C MET A 134 -1.27 -4.12 7.98
N HIS A 135 -0.28 -4.00 7.09
CA HIS A 135 1.10 -4.38 7.40
C HIS A 135 1.68 -3.56 8.53
N ILE A 136 1.49 -2.23 8.53
CA ILE A 136 1.98 -1.36 9.60
C ILE A 136 1.38 -1.75 10.95
N LYS A 137 0.07 -2.07 10.99
CA LYS A 137 -0.58 -2.50 12.24
C LYS A 137 -0.15 -3.89 12.70
N ALA A 138 0.19 -4.79 11.78
CA ALA A 138 0.81 -6.07 12.13
C ALA A 138 2.19 -5.88 12.76
N LEU A 139 3.02 -4.98 12.22
CA LEU A 139 4.33 -4.64 12.79
C LEU A 139 4.18 -3.97 14.17
N GLU A 140 3.26 -3.01 14.32
CA GLU A 140 2.94 -2.38 15.60
C GLU A 140 2.55 -3.41 16.64
N ALA A 141 1.67 -4.35 16.28
CA ALA A 141 1.20 -5.39 17.19
C ALA A 141 2.34 -6.30 17.64
N LEU A 142 3.19 -6.75 16.72
CA LEU A 142 4.36 -7.59 17.03
C LEU A 142 5.36 -6.86 17.93
N LEU A 143 5.72 -5.63 17.60
CA LEU A 143 6.69 -4.87 18.39
C LEU A 143 6.14 -4.46 19.76
N THR A 144 4.85 -4.13 19.85
CA THR A 144 4.24 -3.78 21.15
C THR A 144 4.14 -4.96 22.07
N THR A 145 3.78 -6.15 21.57
CA THR A 145 3.58 -7.34 22.41
C THR A 145 4.88 -8.05 22.75
N HIS A 146 5.84 -8.12 21.83
CA HIS A 146 7.07 -8.90 22.00
C HIS A 146 8.34 -8.05 22.07
N GLY A 147 8.28 -6.75 21.74
CA GLY A 147 9.44 -5.88 21.70
C GLY A 147 10.45 -6.21 20.59
N SER A 148 10.20 -7.26 19.81
CA SER A 148 11.09 -7.73 18.75
C SER A 148 10.35 -8.58 17.72
N MET A 149 10.95 -8.73 16.54
CA MET A 149 10.49 -9.63 15.48
C MET A 149 11.59 -10.65 15.12
N PRO A 150 11.24 -11.82 14.56
CA PRO A 150 12.22 -12.84 14.19
C PRO A 150 12.97 -12.51 12.89
N VAL A 151 12.57 -11.48 12.17
CA VAL A 151 13.12 -11.02 10.90
C VAL A 151 13.32 -9.51 10.92
N ASN A 152 14.26 -9.01 10.13
CA ASN A 152 14.36 -7.59 9.84
C ASN A 152 13.25 -7.19 8.84
N VAL A 153 12.76 -5.98 8.92
CA VAL A 153 11.70 -5.48 8.04
C VAL A 153 12.12 -4.15 7.43
N VAL A 154 11.87 -4.01 6.13
CA VAL A 154 11.91 -2.76 5.38
C VAL A 154 10.53 -2.55 4.79
N VAL A 155 9.94 -1.37 4.97
CA VAL A 155 8.69 -0.96 4.32
C VAL A 155 9.02 0.11 3.30
N LEU A 156 8.79 -0.19 2.04
CA LEU A 156 8.93 0.74 0.91
C LEU A 156 7.54 1.13 0.41
N ALA A 157 7.15 2.38 0.63
CA ALA A 157 5.89 2.91 0.15
C ALA A 157 6.11 4.06 -0.83
N GLU A 158 5.59 3.93 -2.04
CA GLU A 158 5.66 4.96 -3.08
C GLU A 158 4.35 5.73 -3.24
N GLY A 159 4.42 6.87 -3.92
CA GLY A 159 3.27 7.74 -4.19
C GLY A 159 2.98 7.94 -5.67
N GLU A 160 3.41 7.03 -6.55
CA GLU A 160 3.29 7.14 -8.01
C GLU A 160 2.88 5.82 -8.70
N GLU A 161 2.46 4.80 -7.96
CA GLU A 161 2.10 3.50 -8.53
C GLU A 161 1.02 3.65 -9.58
N GLU A 162 0.01 4.42 -9.29
CA GLU A 162 -1.16 4.67 -10.12
C GLU A 162 -0.88 5.53 -11.37
N THR A 163 0.36 6.00 -11.49
CA THR A 163 0.87 6.70 -12.70
C THR A 163 2.02 5.94 -13.38
N GLY A 164 2.25 4.67 -12.97
CA GLY A 164 3.23 3.76 -13.55
C GLY A 164 4.62 3.84 -12.94
N SER A 165 4.75 4.32 -11.72
CA SER A 165 5.98 4.32 -10.92
C SER A 165 7.23 4.88 -11.63
N PRO A 166 7.18 6.05 -12.28
CA PRO A 166 8.27 6.52 -13.13
C PRO A 166 9.59 6.74 -12.38
N ASN A 167 9.52 6.98 -11.05
CA ASN A 167 10.70 7.23 -10.23
C ASN A 167 11.11 6.04 -9.35
N LEU A 168 10.35 4.94 -9.33
CA LEU A 168 10.65 3.78 -8.48
C LEU A 168 11.93 3.06 -8.91
N VAL A 169 12.11 2.75 -10.20
CA VAL A 169 13.30 2.03 -10.67
C VAL A 169 14.58 2.82 -10.38
N PRO A 170 14.68 4.12 -10.73
CA PRO A 170 15.84 4.93 -10.34
C PRO A 170 16.06 5.01 -8.83
N PHE A 171 14.99 5.07 -8.05
CA PHE A 171 15.06 5.06 -6.59
C PHE A 171 15.67 3.76 -6.05
N VAL A 172 15.19 2.61 -6.53
CA VAL A 172 15.68 1.29 -6.13
C VAL A 172 17.16 1.14 -6.50
N GLU A 173 17.54 1.50 -7.72
CA GLU A 173 18.94 1.44 -8.18
C GLU A 173 19.88 2.29 -7.33
N ALA A 174 19.42 3.44 -6.86
CA ALA A 174 20.20 4.35 -6.00
C ALA A 174 20.25 3.91 -4.53
N ASN A 175 19.41 2.96 -4.10
CA ASN A 175 19.25 2.55 -2.69
C ASN A 175 19.36 1.03 -2.48
N LEU A 176 20.05 0.31 -3.34
CA LEU A 176 20.16 -1.15 -3.29
C LEU A 176 20.61 -1.69 -1.93
N ASP A 177 21.54 -1.01 -1.28
CA ASP A 177 22.06 -1.43 0.04
C ASP A 177 20.98 -1.30 1.14
N LYS A 178 20.17 -0.23 1.12
CA LYS A 178 19.06 -0.05 2.05
C LYS A 178 17.93 -1.05 1.83
N LEU A 179 17.69 -1.40 0.57
CA LEU A 179 16.59 -2.25 0.13
C LEU A 179 16.95 -3.74 0.04
N ALA A 180 18.21 -4.11 0.35
CA ALA A 180 18.64 -5.50 0.33
C ALA A 180 17.76 -6.37 1.23
N CYS A 181 17.15 -7.41 0.65
CA CYS A 181 16.17 -8.27 1.32
C CYS A 181 16.24 -9.70 0.78
N ASP A 182 15.72 -10.64 1.57
CA ASP A 182 15.59 -12.05 1.20
C ASP A 182 14.22 -12.35 0.56
N VAL A 183 13.19 -11.58 0.96
CA VAL A 183 11.81 -11.76 0.49
C VAL A 183 11.17 -10.39 0.28
N VAL A 184 10.46 -10.24 -0.84
CA VAL A 184 9.56 -9.10 -1.08
C VAL A 184 8.12 -9.55 -0.86
N LEU A 185 7.39 -8.81 -0.05
CA LEU A 185 5.98 -9.02 0.24
C LEU A 185 5.16 -7.87 -0.37
N ILE A 186 4.28 -8.21 -1.31
CA ILE A 186 3.38 -7.27 -1.99
C ILE A 186 1.95 -7.76 -1.76
N SER A 187 1.10 -6.91 -1.18
CA SER A 187 -0.31 -7.26 -0.88
C SER A 187 -1.32 -6.51 -1.75
N ASP A 188 -0.85 -5.80 -2.75
CA ASP A 188 -1.68 -5.13 -3.75
C ASP A 188 -2.29 -6.17 -4.71
N THR A 189 -3.15 -7.01 -4.14
CA THR A 189 -3.83 -8.11 -4.83
C THR A 189 -5.18 -8.36 -4.20
N SER A 190 -6.10 -8.94 -4.98
CA SER A 190 -7.37 -9.39 -4.44
C SER A 190 -7.22 -10.73 -3.69
N MET A 191 -7.98 -10.90 -2.61
CA MET A 191 -8.12 -12.20 -1.94
C MET A 191 -8.84 -13.21 -2.83
N PHE A 192 -8.47 -14.47 -2.74
CA PHE A 192 -9.17 -15.55 -3.46
C PHE A 192 -10.66 -15.63 -3.07
N SER A 193 -10.96 -15.48 -1.81
CA SER A 193 -12.32 -15.27 -1.28
C SER A 193 -12.26 -14.69 0.13
N GLU A 194 -13.38 -14.12 0.61
CA GLU A 194 -13.48 -13.52 1.95
C GLU A 194 -13.16 -14.50 3.10
N LYS A 195 -13.35 -15.79 2.87
CA LYS A 195 -13.17 -16.84 3.90
C LYS A 195 -11.94 -17.70 3.68
N LEU A 196 -11.17 -17.44 2.63
CA LEU A 196 -10.00 -18.25 2.28
C LEU A 196 -8.79 -17.35 2.09
N PRO A 197 -7.97 -17.15 3.14
CA PRO A 197 -6.70 -16.45 3.00
C PRO A 197 -5.83 -17.13 1.95
N SER A 198 -5.13 -16.34 1.14
CA SER A 198 -4.28 -16.85 0.06
C SER A 198 -2.99 -16.06 -0.03
N LEU A 199 -1.92 -16.75 -0.40
CA LEU A 199 -0.64 -16.16 -0.77
C LEU A 199 -0.44 -16.38 -2.27
N GLY A 200 -0.45 -15.32 -3.05
CA GLY A 200 -0.06 -15.36 -4.44
C GLY A 200 1.47 -15.49 -4.55
N PHE A 201 1.96 -16.47 -5.29
CA PHE A 201 3.40 -16.70 -5.49
C PHE A 201 3.82 -16.58 -6.96
N SER A 202 2.88 -16.23 -7.84
CA SER A 202 3.15 -15.98 -9.26
C SER A 202 2.10 -15.05 -9.85
N LEU A 203 2.49 -14.31 -10.88
CA LEU A 203 1.61 -13.45 -11.67
C LEU A 203 1.50 -13.98 -13.09
N ARG A 204 0.34 -13.76 -13.71
CA ARG A 204 0.17 -14.04 -15.14
C ARG A 204 0.90 -12.96 -15.95
N GLY A 205 1.31 -13.32 -17.17
CA GLY A 205 1.81 -12.34 -18.13
C GLY A 205 0.72 -11.38 -18.58
N LEU A 206 1.13 -10.20 -19.02
CA LEU A 206 0.28 -9.13 -19.54
C LEU A 206 0.78 -8.72 -20.91
N ALA A 207 -0.15 -8.49 -21.85
CA ALA A 207 0.14 -7.89 -23.15
C ALA A 207 -0.95 -6.87 -23.47
N TYR A 208 -0.54 -5.63 -23.69
CA TYR A 208 -1.41 -4.57 -24.18
C TYR A 208 -1.37 -4.49 -25.69
N PHE A 209 -2.52 -4.29 -26.30
CA PHE A 209 -2.65 -4.06 -27.73
C PHE A 209 -3.51 -2.82 -27.96
N GLU A 210 -3.07 -1.96 -28.85
CA GLU A 210 -3.84 -0.83 -29.34
C GLU A 210 -4.11 -1.05 -30.82
N ILE A 211 -5.38 -0.93 -31.23
CA ILE A 211 -5.81 -1.08 -32.61
C ILE A 211 -6.31 0.25 -33.10
N HIS A 212 -5.58 0.86 -34.01
CA HIS A 212 -5.98 2.06 -34.71
C HIS A 212 -6.69 1.68 -35.99
N VAL A 213 -7.98 2.04 -36.10
CA VAL A 213 -8.78 1.83 -37.31
C VAL A 213 -9.03 3.19 -37.97
N SER A 214 -8.54 3.35 -39.18
CA SER A 214 -8.76 4.57 -39.99
C SER A 214 -9.64 4.23 -41.16
N GLY A 215 -10.68 5.02 -41.36
CA GLY A 215 -11.58 4.91 -42.49
C GLY A 215 -11.42 6.10 -43.46
N ALA A 216 -12.38 6.26 -44.39
CA ALA A 216 -12.45 7.40 -45.26
C ALA A 216 -12.66 8.70 -44.46
N ARG A 217 -12.19 9.84 -45.02
CA ARG A 217 -12.33 11.17 -44.41
C ARG A 217 -13.75 11.73 -44.45
N SER A 218 -14.62 11.13 -45.22
CA SER A 218 -16.03 11.48 -45.33
C SER A 218 -16.89 10.24 -45.38
N ASP A 219 -18.16 10.40 -45.07
CA ASP A 219 -19.13 9.33 -45.22
C ASP A 219 -19.19 8.87 -46.68
N LEU A 220 -19.07 7.56 -46.86
CA LEU A 220 -19.17 6.91 -48.16
C LEU A 220 -20.53 6.20 -48.24
N HIS A 221 -21.15 6.24 -49.42
CA HIS A 221 -22.33 5.46 -49.70
C HIS A 221 -21.99 3.97 -49.73
N SER A 222 -22.84 3.13 -49.12
CA SER A 222 -22.61 1.67 -49.00
C SER A 222 -22.51 0.89 -50.30
N GLY A 223 -22.68 1.54 -51.44
CA GLY A 223 -22.61 0.98 -52.78
C GLY A 223 -21.49 1.52 -53.67
N GLU A 224 -20.53 2.27 -53.09
CA GLU A 224 -19.34 2.77 -53.80
C GLU A 224 -18.08 2.07 -53.35
#